data_4128da2a99a769cd6979d8488cbf4d47
#
_entry.id   4128da2a99a769cd6979d8488cbf4d47
#
_cell.length_a   1.000
_cell.length_b   1.000
_cell.length_c   1.000
_cell.angle_alpha   90.00
_cell.angle_beta   90.00
_cell.angle_gamma   90.00
#
_symmetry.space_group_name_H-M   'P 1'
#
loop_
_entity.id
_entity.type
_entity.pdbx_description
1 polymer ?
#
loop_
_entity_poly.entity_id
_entity_poly.type
_entity_poly.pdbx_seq_one_letter_code
_entity_poly.pdbx_strand_id
1 'polypeptide(L)'
;MSVPHIARAAIQQQISWIGGSVHHVVLDAAATAHRLAVLRSSMRDGAASPVHVHDREDETVFVLEGTGVFWAGDQRWELGSGDAAFLPRGVPHTYRFTSDTAEIITVCNPAGMEEFFRVAGWDLSDPQPDNWAIDPAALQAAADACGQRILGPPLAVGDEMPAAYLG
;
A
#
# COMPACT_ATOMS: atom_id res chain seq x y z
N MET A 1 -22.29 16.72 9.40
CA MET A 1 -21.38 16.63 10.57
C MET A 1 -20.72 15.26 10.54
N SER A 2 -19.42 15.18 10.77
CA SER A 2 -18.73 13.89 10.86
C SER A 2 -19.13 13.19 12.15
N VAL A 3 -19.48 11.91 12.05
CA VAL A 3 -19.85 11.09 13.21
C VAL A 3 -18.61 10.31 13.65
N PRO A 4 -18.31 10.18 14.95
CA PRO A 4 -17.24 9.32 15.43
C PRO A 4 -17.44 7.88 14.93
N HIS A 5 -16.36 7.23 14.50
CA HIS A 5 -16.36 5.84 14.03
C HIS A 5 -15.40 5.00 14.86
N ILE A 6 -15.80 3.78 15.18
CA ILE A 6 -14.96 2.80 15.90
C ILE A 6 -14.73 1.60 14.98
N ALA A 7 -13.50 1.43 14.54
CA ALA A 7 -13.08 0.28 13.75
C ALA A 7 -12.71 -0.90 14.68
N ARG A 8 -13.47 -2.00 14.62
CA ARG A 8 -13.19 -3.21 15.41
C ARG A 8 -12.45 -4.23 14.55
N ALA A 9 -11.31 -4.72 15.02
CA ALA A 9 -10.47 -5.66 14.28
C ALA A 9 -11.23 -6.90 13.75
N ALA A 10 -12.19 -7.41 14.53
CA ALA A 10 -12.96 -8.62 14.17
C ALA A 10 -13.87 -8.46 12.92
N ILE A 11 -14.12 -7.24 12.47
CA ILE A 11 -15.01 -6.96 11.32
C ILE A 11 -14.35 -6.12 10.24
N GLN A 12 -13.03 -5.92 10.30
CA GLN A 12 -12.30 -5.24 9.24
C GLN A 12 -12.30 -6.12 7.98
N GLN A 13 -12.56 -5.49 6.85
CA GLN A 13 -12.39 -6.14 5.55
C GLN A 13 -10.93 -6.58 5.38
N GLN A 14 -10.71 -7.80 4.93
CA GLN A 14 -9.39 -8.35 4.67
C GLN A 14 -9.26 -8.66 3.17
N ILE A 15 -8.21 -8.15 2.57
CA ILE A 15 -7.95 -8.28 1.14
C ILE A 15 -6.62 -9.00 0.94
N SER A 16 -6.67 -10.16 0.28
CA SER A 16 -5.48 -10.89 -0.16
C SER A 16 -4.77 -10.15 -1.29
N TRP A 17 -3.46 -10.14 -1.25
CA TRP A 17 -2.61 -9.41 -2.18
C TRP A 17 -1.42 -10.23 -2.67
N ILE A 18 -0.64 -9.64 -3.59
CA ILE A 18 0.57 -10.24 -4.17
C ILE A 18 1.53 -10.71 -3.07
N GLY A 19 2.19 -11.85 -3.29
CA GLY A 19 3.22 -12.36 -2.39
C GLY A 19 2.70 -12.87 -1.05
N GLY A 20 1.38 -13.13 -0.93
CA GLY A 20 0.76 -13.59 0.30
C GLY A 20 0.59 -12.49 1.35
N SER A 21 0.68 -11.23 0.95
CA SER A 21 0.34 -10.09 1.79
C SER A 21 -1.17 -10.01 2.01
N VAL A 22 -1.58 -9.46 3.16
CA VAL A 22 -2.99 -9.22 3.48
C VAL A 22 -3.14 -7.78 3.96
N HIS A 23 -4.09 -7.07 3.35
CA HIS A 23 -4.45 -5.71 3.73
C HIS A 23 -5.78 -5.72 4.50
N HIS A 24 -5.78 -5.13 5.68
CA HIS A 24 -6.97 -4.88 6.49
C HIS A 24 -7.40 -3.44 6.29
N VAL A 25 -8.62 -3.20 5.82
CA VAL A 25 -9.19 -1.86 5.76
C VAL A 25 -9.67 -1.48 7.16
N VAL A 26 -8.90 -0.65 7.84
CA VAL A 26 -9.19 -0.21 9.22
C VAL A 26 -10.18 0.96 9.21
N LEU A 27 -9.88 1.98 8.41
CA LEU A 27 -10.77 3.13 8.16
C LEU A 27 -10.76 3.43 6.67
N ASP A 28 -11.93 3.61 6.10
CA ASP A 28 -12.11 3.96 4.70
C ASP A 28 -12.72 5.35 4.52
N ALA A 29 -12.96 5.73 3.27
CA ALA A 29 -13.58 6.99 2.90
C ALA A 29 -14.96 7.19 3.56
N ALA A 30 -15.76 6.13 3.66
CA ALA A 30 -17.09 6.21 4.26
C ALA A 30 -17.00 6.49 5.78
N ALA A 31 -16.10 5.79 6.48
CA ALA A 31 -15.89 5.96 7.92
C ALA A 31 -15.35 7.35 8.31
N THR A 32 -14.57 7.97 7.41
CA THR A 32 -13.83 9.21 7.69
C THR A 32 -14.40 10.45 6.98
N ALA A 33 -15.52 10.32 6.26
CA ALA A 33 -16.03 11.34 5.36
C ALA A 33 -14.95 11.83 4.36
N HIS A 34 -14.30 10.89 3.71
CA HIS A 34 -13.23 11.04 2.71
C HIS A 34 -11.96 11.77 3.19
N ARG A 35 -11.74 11.91 4.50
CA ARG A 35 -10.57 12.66 5.00
C ARG A 35 -9.30 11.86 4.96
N LEU A 36 -9.36 10.60 5.32
CA LEU A 36 -8.22 9.69 5.29
C LEU A 36 -8.69 8.23 5.19
N ALA A 37 -7.81 7.38 4.70
CA ALA A 37 -7.91 5.93 4.84
C ALA A 37 -6.80 5.42 5.75
N VAL A 38 -7.06 4.34 6.47
CA VAL A 38 -6.06 3.63 7.26
C VAL A 38 -6.11 2.16 6.89
N LEU A 39 -4.98 1.64 6.48
CA LEU A 39 -4.76 0.23 6.19
C LEU A 39 -3.76 -0.34 7.19
N ARG A 40 -4.00 -1.56 7.66
CA ARG A 40 -2.99 -2.38 8.35
C ARG A 40 -2.62 -3.53 7.44
N SER A 41 -1.35 -3.71 7.16
CA SER A 41 -0.91 -4.69 6.18
C SER A 41 0.11 -5.64 6.79
N SER A 42 -0.16 -6.95 6.65
CA SER A 42 0.80 -8.01 6.96
C SER A 42 1.55 -8.37 5.69
N MET A 43 2.87 -8.29 5.75
CA MET A 43 3.78 -8.50 4.63
C MET A 43 4.67 -9.73 4.89
N ARG A 44 5.20 -10.31 3.82
CA ARG A 44 6.17 -11.41 3.86
C ARG A 44 7.48 -10.99 3.21
N ASP A 45 8.52 -11.79 3.38
CA ASP A 45 9.81 -11.57 2.72
C ASP A 45 9.64 -11.37 1.21
N GLY A 46 10.31 -10.32 0.71
CA GLY A 46 10.23 -9.92 -0.69
C GLY A 46 8.94 -9.20 -1.10
N ALA A 47 7.96 -9.02 -0.19
CA ALA A 47 6.77 -8.22 -0.49
C ALA A 47 7.18 -6.80 -0.87
N ALA A 48 6.69 -6.33 -2.02
CA ALA A 48 7.08 -5.06 -2.59
C ALA A 48 5.93 -4.42 -3.36
N SER A 49 5.92 -3.09 -3.44
CA SER A 49 5.07 -2.36 -4.39
C SER A 49 5.80 -2.14 -5.72
N PRO A 50 5.09 -2.04 -6.85
CA PRO A 50 5.65 -1.41 -8.05
C PRO A 50 6.16 0.00 -7.74
N VAL A 51 7.07 0.53 -8.55
CA VAL A 51 7.35 1.97 -8.52
C VAL A 51 6.11 2.70 -9.00
N HIS A 52 5.56 3.59 -8.18
CA HIS A 52 4.32 4.31 -8.48
C HIS A 52 4.33 5.72 -7.92
N VAL A 53 3.33 6.47 -8.29
CA VAL A 53 3.10 7.83 -7.79
C VAL A 53 1.61 8.03 -7.55
N HIS A 54 1.26 8.66 -6.44
CA HIS A 54 -0.10 9.10 -6.14
C HIS A 54 -0.30 10.53 -6.63
N ASP A 55 -1.32 10.76 -7.46
CA ASP A 55 -1.64 12.11 -7.92
C ASP A 55 -2.52 12.88 -6.92
N ARG A 56 -3.17 12.19 -5.98
CA ARG A 56 -4.17 12.77 -5.07
C ARG A 56 -3.85 12.62 -3.59
N GLU A 57 -3.24 11.51 -3.18
CA GLU A 57 -3.03 11.19 -1.78
C GLU A 57 -1.58 11.41 -1.34
N ASP A 58 -1.39 11.97 -0.16
CA ASP A 58 -0.16 11.79 0.61
C ASP A 58 -0.26 10.47 1.36
N GLU A 59 0.83 9.72 1.38
CA GLU A 59 0.91 8.45 2.08
C GLU A 59 1.89 8.54 3.25
N THR A 60 1.50 8.02 4.41
CA THR A 60 2.39 7.84 5.55
C THR A 60 2.41 6.38 5.95
N VAL A 61 3.58 5.77 5.98
CA VAL A 61 3.78 4.38 6.39
C VAL A 61 4.48 4.34 7.74
N PHE A 62 3.91 3.60 8.69
CA PHE A 62 4.54 3.27 9.98
C PHE A 62 4.92 1.80 9.95
N VAL A 63 6.19 1.48 10.18
CA VAL A 63 6.66 0.09 10.32
C VAL A 63 6.44 -0.34 11.77
N LEU A 64 5.50 -1.26 11.99
CA LEU A 64 5.20 -1.78 13.32
C LEU A 64 6.13 -2.95 13.67
N GLU A 65 6.40 -3.82 12.67
CA GLU A 65 7.27 -4.98 12.79
C GLU A 65 8.02 -5.22 11.49
N GLY A 66 9.24 -5.76 11.58
CA GLY A 66 10.08 -6.12 10.45
C GLY A 66 10.97 -5.01 9.94
N THR A 67 11.58 -5.24 8.79
CA THR A 67 12.51 -4.33 8.11
C THR A 67 12.25 -4.30 6.62
N GLY A 68 12.56 -3.18 5.99
CA GLY A 68 12.41 -3.00 4.55
C GLY A 68 13.24 -1.85 4.00
N VAL A 69 13.37 -1.81 2.69
CA VAL A 69 13.95 -0.70 1.95
C VAL A 69 12.83 0.12 1.35
N PHE A 70 12.92 1.43 1.49
CA PHE A 70 11.98 2.40 0.96
C PHE A 70 12.71 3.38 0.04
N TRP A 71 12.09 3.70 -1.09
CA TRP A 71 12.58 4.70 -2.04
C TRP A 71 11.50 5.75 -2.24
N ALA A 72 11.89 7.02 -2.18
CA ALA A 72 11.02 8.14 -2.54
C ALA A 72 11.84 9.25 -3.19
N GLY A 73 11.46 9.65 -4.39
CA GLY A 73 12.29 10.51 -5.23
C GLY A 73 13.65 9.84 -5.47
N ASP A 74 14.72 10.59 -5.31
CA ASP A 74 16.11 10.14 -5.44
C ASP A 74 16.71 9.55 -4.14
N GLN A 75 15.90 9.41 -3.11
CA GLN A 75 16.35 8.96 -1.79
C GLN A 75 16.01 7.49 -1.55
N ARG A 76 16.85 6.82 -0.77
CA ARG A 76 16.71 5.43 -0.33
C ARG A 76 17.01 5.29 1.16
N TRP A 77 16.15 4.60 1.88
CA TRP A 77 16.31 4.33 3.32
C TRP A 77 16.04 2.88 3.65
N GLU A 78 16.69 2.39 4.67
CA GLU A 78 16.34 1.16 5.37
C GLU A 78 15.52 1.54 6.60
N LEU A 79 14.31 1.01 6.70
CA LEU A 79 13.40 1.27 7.81
C LEU A 79 13.14 -0.02 8.58
N GLY A 80 12.97 0.13 9.90
CA GLY A 80 12.64 -0.96 10.80
C GLY A 80 11.51 -0.60 11.76
N SER A 81 11.23 -1.50 12.71
CA SER A 81 10.15 -1.33 13.68
C SER A 81 10.27 -0.01 14.44
N GLY A 82 9.22 0.79 14.43
CA GLY A 82 9.14 2.12 15.04
C GLY A 82 9.45 3.27 14.09
N ASP A 83 9.99 3.00 12.91
CA ASP A 83 10.24 4.03 11.90
C ASP A 83 8.97 4.39 11.13
N ALA A 84 8.99 5.57 10.51
CA ALA A 84 7.92 6.03 9.63
C ALA A 84 8.47 6.74 8.40
N ALA A 85 7.78 6.59 7.26
CA ALA A 85 8.04 7.31 6.03
C ALA A 85 6.82 8.18 5.67
N PHE A 86 7.07 9.44 5.31
CA PHE A 86 6.08 10.30 4.66
C PHE A 86 6.40 10.38 3.17
N LEU A 87 5.45 9.95 2.35
CA LEU A 87 5.54 9.82 0.91
C LEU A 87 4.54 10.81 0.28
N PRO A 88 4.97 12.04 -0.05
CA PRO A 88 4.06 13.05 -0.55
C PRO A 88 3.56 12.71 -1.95
N ARG A 89 2.32 13.11 -2.25
CA ARG A 89 1.76 13.03 -3.61
C ARG A 89 2.68 13.66 -4.63
N GLY A 90 2.69 13.10 -5.83
CA GLY A 90 3.54 13.57 -6.93
C GLY A 90 4.99 13.10 -6.84
N VAL A 91 5.42 12.44 -5.76
CA VAL A 91 6.76 11.89 -5.62
C VAL A 91 6.73 10.38 -5.91
N PRO A 92 7.46 9.89 -6.93
CA PRO A 92 7.60 8.47 -7.21
C PRO A 92 8.20 7.73 -6.02
N HIS A 93 7.59 6.60 -5.64
CA HIS A 93 8.06 5.82 -4.51
C HIS A 93 7.76 4.33 -4.66
N THR A 94 8.42 3.53 -3.86
CA THR A 94 8.23 2.09 -3.72
C THR A 94 8.85 1.60 -2.42
N TYR A 95 8.55 0.37 -2.03
CA TYR A 95 9.19 -0.32 -0.92
C TYR A 95 9.39 -1.80 -1.22
N ARG A 96 10.30 -2.43 -0.49
CA ARG A 96 10.49 -3.87 -0.44
C ARG A 96 10.84 -4.30 0.98
N PHE A 97 10.07 -5.23 1.53
CA PHE A 97 10.38 -5.85 2.82
C PHE A 97 11.46 -6.90 2.67
N THR A 98 12.33 -6.98 3.69
CA THR A 98 13.53 -7.83 3.73
C THR A 98 13.54 -8.78 4.93
N SER A 99 12.64 -8.60 5.88
CA SER A 99 12.39 -9.55 6.97
C SER A 99 11.39 -10.62 6.55
N ASP A 100 11.42 -11.79 7.18
CA ASP A 100 10.51 -12.91 6.92
C ASP A 100 9.04 -12.49 7.02
N THR A 101 8.74 -11.62 7.96
CA THR A 101 7.44 -10.98 8.16
C THR A 101 7.62 -9.50 8.45
N ALA A 102 6.62 -8.70 8.06
CA ALA A 102 6.51 -7.31 8.47
C ALA A 102 5.05 -6.93 8.68
N GLU A 103 4.82 -5.95 9.54
CA GLU A 103 3.52 -5.33 9.75
C GLU A 103 3.65 -3.83 9.65
N ILE A 104 2.75 -3.21 8.88
CA ILE A 104 2.72 -1.76 8.68
C ILE A 104 1.32 -1.19 8.89
N ILE A 105 1.27 0.08 9.26
CA ILE A 105 0.09 0.92 9.12
C ILE A 105 0.37 1.92 8.00
N THR A 106 -0.53 1.99 7.04
CA THR A 106 -0.53 3.01 5.99
C THR A 106 -1.68 3.98 6.23
N VAL A 107 -1.39 5.27 6.22
CA VAL A 107 -2.39 6.34 6.30
C VAL A 107 -2.33 7.15 5.01
N CYS A 108 -3.43 7.20 4.27
CA CYS A 108 -3.56 8.00 3.05
C CYS A 108 -4.50 9.18 3.27
N ASN A 109 -4.10 10.36 2.84
CA ASN A 109 -4.87 11.59 2.95
C ASN A 109 -4.88 12.34 1.60
N PRO A 110 -6.08 12.58 1.01
CA PRO A 110 -7.40 12.09 1.41
C PRO A 110 -7.55 10.56 1.30
N ALA A 111 -8.72 10.03 1.68
CA ALA A 111 -9.05 8.63 1.47
C ALA A 111 -9.25 8.31 -0.02
N GLY A 112 -9.03 7.05 -0.41
CA GLY A 112 -9.22 6.57 -1.78
C GLY A 112 -8.35 5.36 -2.11
N MET A 113 -7.15 5.25 -1.50
CA MET A 113 -6.22 4.15 -1.76
C MET A 113 -6.81 2.78 -1.41
N GLU A 114 -7.71 2.68 -0.46
CA GLU A 114 -8.38 1.42 -0.13
C GLU A 114 -9.13 0.81 -1.31
N GLU A 115 -9.62 1.63 -2.23
CA GLU A 115 -10.32 1.16 -3.43
C GLU A 115 -9.36 0.46 -4.40
N PHE A 116 -8.10 0.87 -4.46
CA PHE A 116 -7.09 0.17 -5.24
C PHE A 116 -6.99 -1.31 -4.85
N PHE A 117 -6.95 -1.60 -3.55
CA PHE A 117 -6.90 -2.96 -3.05
C PHE A 117 -8.22 -3.70 -3.24
N ARG A 118 -9.37 -3.02 -3.09
CA ARG A 118 -10.70 -3.60 -3.31
C ARG A 118 -10.93 -4.03 -4.74
N VAL A 119 -10.43 -3.25 -5.70
CA VAL A 119 -10.63 -3.51 -7.13
C VAL A 119 -9.69 -4.60 -7.64
N ALA A 120 -8.42 -4.59 -7.25
CA ALA A 120 -7.41 -5.50 -7.79
C ALA A 120 -7.16 -6.73 -6.90
N GLY A 121 -7.44 -6.65 -5.60
CA GLY A 121 -7.24 -7.73 -4.64
C GLY A 121 -8.42 -8.72 -4.55
N TRP A 122 -8.32 -9.66 -3.64
CA TRP A 122 -9.37 -10.63 -3.34
C TRP A 122 -9.90 -10.44 -1.92
N ASP A 123 -11.21 -10.21 -1.77
CA ASP A 123 -11.84 -10.12 -0.45
C ASP A 123 -11.88 -11.51 0.20
N LEU A 124 -11.25 -11.65 1.38
CA LEU A 124 -11.15 -12.92 2.09
C LEU A 124 -12.48 -13.35 2.76
N SER A 125 -13.54 -12.56 2.68
CA SER A 125 -14.89 -13.01 3.03
C SER A 125 -15.45 -14.03 2.03
N ASP A 126 -14.88 -14.05 0.80
CA ASP A 126 -15.21 -15.01 -0.23
C ASP A 126 -14.14 -16.11 -0.34
N PRO A 127 -14.51 -17.36 -0.68
CA PRO A 127 -13.53 -18.41 -0.91
C PRO A 127 -12.55 -18.05 -2.03
N GLN A 128 -11.26 -17.93 -1.71
CA GLN A 128 -10.23 -17.60 -2.70
C GLN A 128 -9.90 -18.85 -3.54
N PRO A 129 -9.88 -18.75 -4.89
CA PRO A 129 -9.41 -19.84 -5.74
C PRO A 129 -7.93 -20.18 -5.48
N ASP A 130 -7.58 -21.47 -5.49
CA ASP A 130 -6.20 -21.96 -5.23
C ASP A 130 -5.14 -21.36 -6.16
N ASN A 131 -5.53 -21.00 -7.38
CA ASN A 131 -4.66 -20.41 -8.39
C ASN A 131 -4.89 -18.92 -8.62
N TRP A 132 -5.53 -18.24 -7.64
CA TRP A 132 -5.78 -16.82 -7.76
C TRP A 132 -4.46 -16.03 -7.84
N ALA A 133 -4.43 -15.09 -8.77
CA ALA A 133 -3.34 -14.13 -8.93
C ALA A 133 -3.95 -12.81 -9.40
N ILE A 134 -3.28 -11.71 -9.07
CA ILE A 134 -3.73 -10.40 -9.56
C ILE A 134 -3.51 -10.34 -11.08
N ASP A 135 -4.59 -10.00 -11.78
CA ASP A 135 -4.53 -9.69 -13.20
C ASP A 135 -3.84 -8.32 -13.40
N PRO A 136 -2.75 -8.23 -14.19
CA PRO A 136 -2.09 -6.97 -14.48
C PRO A 136 -3.01 -5.89 -15.06
N ALA A 137 -4.02 -6.27 -15.85
CA ALA A 137 -4.99 -5.33 -16.39
C ALA A 137 -5.92 -4.79 -15.29
N ALA A 138 -6.33 -5.63 -14.34
CA ALA A 138 -7.10 -5.21 -13.17
C ALA A 138 -6.28 -4.29 -12.27
N LEU A 139 -5.00 -4.58 -12.08
CA LEU A 139 -4.08 -3.73 -11.31
C LEU A 139 -3.95 -2.34 -11.94
N GLN A 140 -3.77 -2.27 -13.26
CA GLN A 140 -3.69 -1.00 -13.97
C GLN A 140 -5.01 -0.22 -13.88
N ALA A 141 -6.14 -0.89 -14.10
CA ALA A 141 -7.46 -0.27 -13.99
C ALA A 141 -7.75 0.27 -12.58
N ALA A 142 -7.33 -0.46 -11.54
CA ALA A 142 -7.43 -0.02 -10.16
C ALA A 142 -6.57 1.23 -9.90
N ALA A 143 -5.33 1.23 -10.40
CA ALA A 143 -4.44 2.38 -10.28
C ALA A 143 -5.05 3.63 -10.94
N ASP A 144 -5.52 3.51 -12.17
CA ASP A 144 -6.14 4.61 -12.92
C ASP A 144 -7.37 5.17 -12.19
N ALA A 145 -8.23 4.30 -11.66
CA ALA A 145 -9.44 4.71 -10.93
C ALA A 145 -9.12 5.46 -9.62
N CYS A 146 -8.02 5.10 -8.95
CA CYS A 146 -7.60 5.72 -7.69
C CYS A 146 -6.65 6.91 -7.88
N GLY A 147 -6.29 7.27 -9.13
CA GLY A 147 -5.35 8.36 -9.40
C GLY A 147 -3.92 8.01 -9.02
N GLN A 148 -3.56 6.73 -9.21
CA GLN A 148 -2.19 6.26 -9.10
C GLN A 148 -1.65 5.98 -10.51
N ARG A 149 -0.36 6.19 -10.69
CA ARG A 149 0.35 5.82 -11.92
C ARG A 149 1.45 4.83 -11.59
N ILE A 150 1.38 3.64 -12.17
CA ILE A 150 2.45 2.64 -12.08
C ILE A 150 3.53 3.03 -13.10
N LEU A 151 4.76 3.27 -12.62
CA LEU A 151 5.89 3.72 -13.42
C LEU A 151 6.80 2.56 -13.84
N GLY A 152 6.86 1.50 -13.03
CA GLY A 152 7.71 0.36 -13.32
C GLY A 152 7.60 -0.76 -12.28
N PRO A 153 8.37 -1.83 -12.46
CA PRO A 153 8.37 -2.97 -11.54
C PRO A 153 8.94 -2.57 -10.16
N PRO A 154 8.70 -3.39 -9.12
CA PRO A 154 9.37 -3.24 -7.83
C PRO A 154 10.89 -3.24 -7.96
N LEU A 155 11.57 -2.38 -7.19
CA LEU A 155 13.04 -2.34 -7.15
C LEU A 155 13.61 -3.51 -6.35
N ALA A 156 14.80 -3.97 -6.72
CA ALA A 156 15.59 -4.88 -5.88
C ALA A 156 16.31 -4.09 -4.77
N VAL A 157 16.70 -4.77 -3.69
CA VAL A 157 17.30 -4.13 -2.49
C VAL A 157 18.52 -3.25 -2.82
N GLY A 158 19.31 -3.62 -3.83
CA GLY A 158 20.51 -2.89 -4.25
C GLY A 158 20.27 -1.83 -5.32
N ASP A 159 19.04 -1.66 -5.79
CA ASP A 159 18.75 -0.71 -6.87
C ASP A 159 18.62 0.73 -6.36
N GLU A 160 18.89 1.66 -7.26
CA GLU A 160 18.54 3.07 -7.12
C GLU A 160 17.26 3.37 -7.89
N MET A 161 16.56 4.45 -7.52
CA MET A 161 15.40 4.91 -8.29
C MET A 161 15.84 5.34 -9.69
N PRO A 162 15.29 4.73 -10.77
CA PRO A 162 15.65 5.12 -12.12
C PRO A 162 15.35 6.60 -12.41
N ALA A 163 16.31 7.31 -12.99
CA ALA A 163 16.16 8.74 -13.32
C ALA A 163 14.94 9.01 -14.23
N ALA A 164 14.55 8.03 -15.06
CA ALA A 164 13.38 8.14 -15.92
C ALA A 164 12.05 8.29 -15.16
N TYR A 165 12.01 7.95 -13.87
CA TYR A 165 10.81 8.09 -13.03
C TYR A 165 10.78 9.40 -12.24
N LEU A 166 11.89 10.16 -12.22
CA LEU A 166 12.06 11.36 -11.39
C LEU A 166 11.71 12.68 -12.13
N GLY A 167 11.45 12.62 -13.45
CA GLY A 167 11.36 13.79 -14.31
C GLY A 167 9.99 14.28 -14.64
#